data_11cbac33256955246bc0f4bfda141c54
#
_entry.id   11cbac33256955246bc0f4bfda141c54
#
_cell.length_a   1.000
_cell.length_b   1.000
_cell.length_c   1.000
_cell.angle_alpha   90.00
_cell.angle_beta   90.00
_cell.angle_gamma   90.00
#
_symmetry.space_group_name_H-M   'P 1'
#
loop_
_entity.id
_entity.type
_entity.pdbx_description
1 polymer ?
#
loop_
_entity_poly.entity_id
_entity_poly.type
_entity_poly.pdbx_seq_one_letter_code
_entity_poly.pdbx_strand_id
1 'polypeptide(L)'
;MRLLLQKTTFLLALALGSSAFAADKAPPPPSGDIWEHRLTDFSDSDYRFAVEQLFQDFERTTGHKLVPGAKKKVGLKIYADSGPGLATPFGLVRALIAALEKRGFEHQNIFLVGLNPLRLRLTGFLPSLATGVVPFPGHPVYVLESGKFYDPAWFYDSPLPSRFDPVTNDRAVEAAAGGKSTTTTEEDRKSFLATPLFLDADFWINLPVYTDHPVLGINGALVNATLWNASNTFRFFKSPATAPAAVAEMAAIPELREGWALNITSLQLYQFIGGPYFNSLYTVSEPHLLMSTDPVILDALMVGKLNEARKKTGFEPITEDDSRMLDYAAQLGVGSSDAKHIHWIHVDGATP
;
A
#
# COMPACT_ATOMS: atom_id res chain seq x y z
N MET A 1 -40.42 -67.20 -18.05
CA MET A 1 -40.28 -66.81 -16.63
C MET A 1 -39.54 -65.45 -16.63
N ARG A 2 -40.33 -64.34 -16.60
CA ARG A 2 -39.84 -62.96 -16.66
C ARG A 2 -39.89 -62.34 -15.27
N LEU A 3 -38.72 -61.95 -14.70
CA LEU A 3 -38.68 -61.21 -13.46
C LEU A 3 -38.84 -59.72 -13.78
N LEU A 4 -39.85 -59.10 -13.18
CA LEU A 4 -40.02 -57.65 -13.12
C LEU A 4 -39.10 -57.07 -12.00
N LEU A 5 -38.22 -56.21 -12.36
CA LEU A 5 -37.51 -55.35 -11.40
C LEU A 5 -38.30 -54.05 -11.22
N GLN A 6 -38.88 -53.85 -10.05
CA GLN A 6 -39.44 -52.57 -9.63
C GLN A 6 -38.27 -51.63 -9.21
N LYS A 7 -38.12 -50.50 -9.91
CA LYS A 7 -37.24 -49.41 -9.49
C LYS A 7 -38.02 -48.49 -8.54
N THR A 8 -37.69 -48.54 -7.27
CA THR A 8 -38.17 -47.59 -6.28
C THR A 8 -37.23 -46.37 -6.30
N THR A 9 -37.70 -45.25 -6.83
CA THR A 9 -36.97 -43.98 -6.84
C THR A 9 -37.23 -43.29 -5.51
N PHE A 10 -36.20 -43.22 -4.65
CA PHE A 10 -36.22 -42.42 -3.43
C PHE A 10 -35.84 -40.96 -3.83
N LEU A 11 -36.81 -40.06 -3.82
CA LEU A 11 -36.55 -38.62 -3.88
C LEU A 11 -36.12 -38.17 -2.49
N LEU A 12 -34.82 -37.93 -2.31
CA LEU A 12 -34.27 -37.24 -1.15
C LEU A 12 -34.37 -35.74 -1.42
N ALA A 13 -35.37 -35.07 -0.88
CA ALA A 13 -35.46 -33.62 -0.88
C ALA A 13 -34.41 -33.06 0.10
N LEU A 14 -33.23 -32.67 -0.41
CA LEU A 14 -32.27 -31.87 0.33
C LEU A 14 -32.83 -30.45 0.43
N ALA A 15 -33.42 -30.12 1.57
CA ALA A 15 -33.68 -28.73 1.93
C ALA A 15 -32.33 -28.06 2.19
N LEU A 16 -31.74 -27.45 1.15
CA LEU A 16 -30.65 -26.51 1.27
C LEU A 16 -31.22 -25.26 1.94
N GLY A 17 -31.10 -25.22 3.28
CA GLY A 17 -31.22 -23.97 4.02
C GLY A 17 -30.11 -23.02 3.53
N SER A 18 -30.49 -22.10 2.65
CA SER A 18 -29.66 -20.95 2.30
C SER A 18 -29.54 -20.06 3.53
N SER A 19 -28.62 -20.37 4.44
CA SER A 19 -28.05 -19.36 5.29
C SER A 19 -27.33 -18.42 4.34
N ALA A 20 -27.99 -17.31 4.01
CA ALA A 20 -27.35 -16.16 3.42
C ALA A 20 -26.34 -15.63 4.47
N PHE A 21 -25.14 -16.20 4.47
CA PHE A 21 -23.99 -15.46 4.93
C PHE A 21 -23.96 -14.23 4.04
N ALA A 22 -24.13 -13.06 4.65
CA ALA A 22 -23.84 -11.80 3.99
C ALA A 22 -22.37 -11.95 3.52
N ALA A 23 -22.18 -12.17 2.24
CA ALA A 23 -20.86 -12.15 1.65
C ALA A 23 -20.32 -10.77 1.97
N ASP A 24 -19.20 -10.70 2.74
CA ASP A 24 -18.44 -9.47 2.91
C ASP A 24 -18.24 -8.92 1.50
N LYS A 25 -18.83 -7.76 1.24
CA LYS A 25 -18.68 -7.15 -0.08
C LYS A 25 -17.21 -6.82 -0.26
N ALA A 26 -16.62 -7.35 -1.33
CA ALA A 26 -15.30 -6.92 -1.76
C ALA A 26 -15.23 -5.39 -1.79
N PRO A 27 -14.06 -4.79 -1.52
CA PRO A 27 -13.88 -3.35 -1.64
C PRO A 27 -14.46 -2.83 -2.96
N PRO A 28 -15.04 -1.62 -2.99
CA PRO A 28 -15.55 -1.06 -4.23
C PRO A 28 -14.44 -1.00 -5.27
N PRO A 29 -14.76 -1.23 -6.55
CA PRO A 29 -13.77 -1.16 -7.62
C PRO A 29 -13.18 0.26 -7.70
N PRO A 30 -11.96 0.43 -8.23
CA PRO A 30 -11.38 1.73 -8.48
C PRO A 30 -12.30 2.59 -9.35
N SER A 31 -12.62 3.79 -8.90
CA SER A 31 -13.66 4.63 -9.51
C SER A 31 -13.15 5.98 -10.04
N GLY A 32 -11.87 6.30 -9.81
CA GLY A 32 -11.33 7.65 -10.09
C GLY A 32 -11.78 8.70 -9.07
N ASP A 33 -12.51 8.29 -8.03
CA ASP A 33 -12.95 9.18 -6.96
C ASP A 33 -11.80 9.52 -6.02
N ILE A 34 -11.66 10.80 -5.69
CA ILE A 34 -10.76 11.29 -4.64
C ILE A 34 -11.59 12.09 -3.63
N TRP A 35 -11.70 11.53 -2.44
CA TRP A 35 -12.22 12.23 -1.26
C TRP A 35 -11.14 13.13 -0.70
N GLU A 36 -11.47 14.38 -0.50
CA GLU A 36 -10.58 15.39 0.05
C GLU A 36 -11.18 16.03 1.30
N HIS A 37 -10.38 16.14 2.35
CA HIS A 37 -10.68 16.94 3.53
C HIS A 37 -9.57 17.95 3.77
N ARG A 38 -9.94 19.22 3.97
CA ARG A 38 -8.97 20.26 4.30
C ARG A 38 -8.63 20.21 5.79
N LEU A 39 -7.35 20.05 6.08
CA LEU A 39 -6.83 20.11 7.45
C LEU A 39 -6.57 21.55 7.89
N THR A 40 -6.59 21.78 9.20
CA THR A 40 -6.35 23.11 9.79
C THR A 40 -4.90 23.28 10.25
N ASP A 41 -4.39 22.32 11.01
CA ASP A 41 -3.09 22.46 11.69
C ASP A 41 -2.30 21.13 11.81
N PHE A 42 -2.77 20.04 11.21
CA PHE A 42 -2.20 18.69 11.31
C PHE A 42 -2.12 18.12 12.74
N SER A 43 -2.89 18.66 13.68
CA SER A 43 -2.96 18.13 15.05
C SER A 43 -3.67 16.76 15.08
N ASP A 44 -3.48 16.03 16.18
CA ASP A 44 -4.17 14.74 16.36
C ASP A 44 -5.71 14.90 16.35
N SER A 45 -6.24 16.02 16.83
CA SER A 45 -7.66 16.34 16.78
C SER A 45 -8.15 16.59 15.38
N ASP A 46 -7.39 17.35 14.59
CA ASP A 46 -7.67 17.67 13.21
C ASP A 46 -7.70 16.39 12.34
N TYR A 47 -6.68 15.55 12.46
CA TYR A 47 -6.67 14.24 11.79
C TYR A 47 -7.85 13.35 12.21
N ARG A 48 -8.21 13.30 13.50
CA ARG A 48 -9.35 12.49 13.97
C ARG A 48 -10.66 12.94 13.35
N PHE A 49 -10.87 14.25 13.29
CA PHE A 49 -12.04 14.81 12.66
C PHE A 49 -12.08 14.49 11.17
N ALA A 50 -11.01 14.78 10.44
CA ALA A 50 -10.91 14.55 9.00
C ALA A 50 -11.11 13.07 8.61
N VAL A 51 -10.43 12.14 9.31
CA VAL A 51 -10.56 10.70 9.05
C VAL A 51 -11.99 10.22 9.29
N GLU A 52 -12.63 10.67 10.37
CA GLU A 52 -14.01 10.26 10.65
C GLU A 52 -14.97 10.76 9.57
N GLN A 53 -14.81 12.01 9.10
CA GLN A 53 -15.64 12.57 8.04
C GLN A 53 -15.43 11.81 6.71
N LEU A 54 -14.18 11.55 6.34
CA LEU A 54 -13.84 10.79 5.13
C LEU A 54 -14.44 9.38 5.16
N PHE A 55 -14.32 8.67 6.30
CA PHE A 55 -14.87 7.32 6.44
C PHE A 55 -16.39 7.31 6.39
N GLN A 56 -17.05 8.26 7.05
CA GLN A 56 -18.51 8.37 7.01
C GLN A 56 -19.01 8.65 5.59
N ASP A 57 -18.35 9.56 4.87
CA ASP A 57 -18.73 9.88 3.51
C ASP A 57 -18.51 8.70 2.57
N PHE A 58 -17.36 8.04 2.65
CA PHE A 58 -17.08 6.82 1.91
C PHE A 58 -18.11 5.73 2.17
N GLU A 59 -18.41 5.43 3.44
CA GLU A 59 -19.40 4.43 3.82
C GLU A 59 -20.82 4.79 3.33
N ARG A 60 -21.14 6.09 3.29
CA ARG A 60 -22.42 6.62 2.81
C ARG A 60 -22.55 6.51 1.30
N THR A 61 -21.51 6.88 0.57
CA THR A 61 -21.53 6.98 -0.90
C THR A 61 -21.35 5.64 -1.58
N THR A 62 -20.49 4.77 -1.04
CA THR A 62 -20.22 3.45 -1.62
C THR A 62 -21.11 2.34 -1.06
N GLY A 63 -21.69 2.54 0.12
CA GLY A 63 -22.39 1.50 0.87
C GLY A 63 -21.48 0.43 1.48
N HIS A 64 -20.15 0.54 1.28
CA HIS A 64 -19.15 -0.35 1.87
C HIS A 64 -18.83 0.09 3.28
N LYS A 65 -18.92 -0.84 4.25
CA LYS A 65 -18.66 -0.54 5.66
C LYS A 65 -17.26 -1.00 6.07
N LEU A 66 -16.55 -0.12 6.76
CA LEU A 66 -15.20 -0.41 7.29
C LEU A 66 -15.29 -1.07 8.69
N VAL A 67 -15.94 -2.22 8.76
CA VAL A 67 -16.20 -2.96 10.00
C VAL A 67 -15.52 -4.34 9.99
N PRO A 68 -15.33 -4.98 11.16
CA PRO A 68 -14.75 -6.32 11.22
C PRO A 68 -15.56 -7.34 10.44
N GLY A 69 -14.89 -8.09 9.57
CA GLY A 69 -15.43 -9.24 8.86
C GLY A 69 -15.08 -10.56 9.55
N ALA A 70 -14.90 -11.61 8.75
CA ALA A 70 -14.62 -12.96 9.27
C ALA A 70 -13.29 -13.11 9.98
N LYS A 71 -12.25 -12.40 9.51
CA LYS A 71 -10.91 -12.41 10.10
C LYS A 71 -10.77 -11.47 11.30
N LYS A 72 -11.67 -10.53 11.44
CA LYS A 72 -11.72 -9.51 12.50
C LYS A 72 -10.47 -8.63 12.59
N LYS A 73 -9.65 -8.59 11.54
CA LYS A 73 -8.36 -7.89 11.50
C LYS A 73 -8.33 -6.87 10.37
N VAL A 74 -7.62 -5.78 10.60
CA VAL A 74 -7.35 -4.74 9.60
C VAL A 74 -5.87 -4.37 9.62
N GLY A 75 -5.27 -4.25 8.42
CA GLY A 75 -3.88 -3.85 8.24
C GLY A 75 -3.73 -2.39 7.85
N LEU A 76 -2.77 -1.70 8.43
CA LEU A 76 -2.35 -0.36 8.04
C LEU A 76 -0.94 -0.44 7.42
N LYS A 77 -0.83 -0.33 6.10
CA LYS A 77 0.48 -0.31 5.42
C LYS A 77 1.07 1.10 5.49
N ILE A 78 1.97 1.30 6.45
CA ILE A 78 2.67 2.57 6.63
C ILE A 78 3.88 2.69 5.71
N TYR A 79 4.33 3.93 5.49
CA TYR A 79 5.56 4.24 4.80
C TYR A 79 6.57 4.92 5.75
N ALA A 80 7.79 4.41 5.78
CA ALA A 80 8.86 4.95 6.61
C ALA A 80 10.24 4.96 5.90
N ASP A 81 10.30 4.50 4.66
CA ASP A 81 11.55 4.14 3.99
C ASP A 81 12.33 5.34 3.44
N SER A 82 11.71 6.52 3.33
CA SER A 82 12.43 7.80 3.11
C SER A 82 13.29 8.20 4.32
N GLY A 83 12.97 7.68 5.51
CA GLY A 83 13.68 7.95 6.75
C GLY A 83 13.09 9.11 7.57
N PRO A 84 13.81 9.55 8.61
CA PRO A 84 13.34 10.64 9.47
C PRO A 84 13.03 11.91 8.69
N GLY A 85 11.89 12.51 8.97
CA GLY A 85 11.41 13.74 8.32
C GLY A 85 10.39 13.51 7.22
N LEU A 86 10.31 12.30 6.64
CA LEU A 86 9.33 11.99 5.60
C LEU A 86 8.81 10.54 5.76
N ALA A 87 7.78 10.40 6.55
CA ALA A 87 7.10 9.13 6.83
C ALA A 87 5.60 9.38 7.01
N THR A 88 4.80 8.33 7.00
CA THR A 88 3.37 8.42 7.33
C THR A 88 3.19 9.16 8.67
N PRO A 89 2.37 10.24 8.73
CA PRO A 89 2.22 11.02 9.95
C PRO A 89 1.61 10.22 11.10
N PHE A 90 2.16 10.34 12.29
CA PHE A 90 1.64 9.66 13.50
C PHE A 90 0.20 10.05 13.81
N GLY A 91 -0.13 11.35 13.66
CA GLY A 91 -1.48 11.86 13.87
C GLY A 91 -2.50 11.14 12.99
N LEU A 92 -2.15 10.92 11.71
CA LEU A 92 -2.99 10.17 10.78
C LEU A 92 -3.16 8.71 11.24
N VAL A 93 -2.07 8.02 11.62
CA VAL A 93 -2.15 6.62 12.06
C VAL A 93 -3.00 6.49 13.33
N ARG A 94 -2.82 7.39 14.32
CA ARG A 94 -3.65 7.42 15.54
C ARG A 94 -5.13 7.69 15.24
N ALA A 95 -5.41 8.58 14.30
CA ALA A 95 -6.77 8.88 13.87
C ALA A 95 -7.45 7.66 13.21
N LEU A 96 -6.72 6.96 12.34
CA LEU A 96 -7.22 5.74 11.69
C LEU A 96 -7.48 4.62 12.70
N ILE A 97 -6.57 4.40 13.64
CA ILE A 97 -6.75 3.43 14.73
C ILE A 97 -8.03 3.75 15.49
N ALA A 98 -8.20 4.99 15.96
CA ALA A 98 -9.38 5.40 16.71
C ALA A 98 -10.69 5.26 15.91
N ALA A 99 -10.67 5.55 14.61
CA ALA A 99 -11.82 5.40 13.72
C ALA A 99 -12.19 3.93 13.50
N LEU A 100 -11.19 3.03 13.40
CA LEU A 100 -11.40 1.59 13.24
C LEU A 100 -11.87 0.95 14.55
N GLU A 101 -11.33 1.35 15.70
CA GLU A 101 -11.81 0.91 17.02
C GLU A 101 -13.27 1.30 17.25
N LYS A 102 -13.66 2.51 16.90
CA LYS A 102 -15.06 2.98 16.94
C LYS A 102 -15.98 2.12 16.07
N ARG A 103 -15.45 1.49 15.02
CA ARG A 103 -16.14 0.57 14.10
C ARG A 103 -16.11 -0.87 14.56
N GLY A 104 -15.52 -1.18 15.71
CA GLY A 104 -15.58 -2.47 16.39
C GLY A 104 -14.33 -3.34 16.24
N PHE A 105 -13.23 -2.84 15.67
CA PHE A 105 -11.96 -3.57 15.70
C PHE A 105 -11.32 -3.49 17.10
N GLU A 106 -10.84 -4.62 17.59
CA GLU A 106 -10.06 -4.68 18.84
C GLU A 106 -8.62 -4.21 18.60
N HIS A 107 -7.97 -3.63 19.62
CA HIS A 107 -6.60 -3.10 19.56
C HIS A 107 -5.61 -4.04 18.89
N GLN A 108 -5.55 -5.31 19.35
CA GLN A 108 -4.62 -6.32 18.82
C GLN A 108 -4.92 -6.74 17.38
N ASN A 109 -6.09 -6.39 16.86
CA ASN A 109 -6.57 -6.73 15.54
C ASN A 109 -6.35 -5.61 14.51
N ILE A 110 -5.88 -4.45 14.96
CA ILE A 110 -5.41 -3.37 14.10
C ILE A 110 -3.89 -3.41 14.11
N PHE A 111 -3.28 -3.83 13.01
CA PHE A 111 -1.83 -3.98 12.95
C PHE A 111 -1.21 -3.07 11.87
N LEU A 112 0.01 -2.61 12.17
CA LEU A 112 0.79 -1.79 11.26
C LEU A 112 1.78 -2.67 10.50
N VAL A 113 2.02 -2.37 9.23
CA VAL A 113 2.99 -3.08 8.39
C VAL A 113 3.98 -2.08 7.81
N GLY A 114 5.27 -2.29 8.06
CA GLY A 114 6.36 -1.52 7.48
C GLY A 114 7.55 -2.40 7.10
N LEU A 115 8.41 -1.91 6.21
CA LEU A 115 9.44 -2.74 5.60
C LEU A 115 10.68 -2.83 6.49
N ASN A 116 11.40 -1.74 6.65
CA ASN A 116 12.76 -1.74 7.20
C ASN A 116 12.79 -1.44 8.70
N PRO A 117 13.39 -2.30 9.54
CA PRO A 117 13.40 -2.13 11.00
C PRO A 117 14.13 -0.88 11.47
N LEU A 118 15.23 -0.51 10.79
CA LEU A 118 15.99 0.69 11.14
C LEU A 118 15.18 1.94 10.81
N ARG A 119 14.56 2.00 9.63
CA ARG A 119 13.72 3.13 9.21
C ARG A 119 12.51 3.29 10.13
N LEU A 120 11.83 2.21 10.45
CA LEU A 120 10.70 2.21 11.40
C LEU A 120 11.13 2.71 12.79
N ARG A 121 12.32 2.36 13.24
CA ARG A 121 12.85 2.85 14.52
C ARG A 121 13.23 4.33 14.47
N LEU A 122 13.91 4.75 13.41
CA LEU A 122 14.34 6.14 13.23
C LEU A 122 13.15 7.10 13.02
N THR A 123 12.08 6.62 12.39
CA THR A 123 10.83 7.37 12.22
C THR A 123 9.90 7.25 13.42
N GLY A 124 10.22 6.43 14.41
CA GLY A 124 9.50 6.29 15.68
C GLY A 124 8.35 5.27 15.66
N PHE A 125 8.12 4.50 14.60
CA PHE A 125 7.12 3.41 14.58
C PHE A 125 7.51 2.20 15.42
N LEU A 126 8.78 2.01 15.69
CA LEU A 126 9.29 1.04 16.65
C LEU A 126 9.92 1.73 17.85
N PRO A 127 9.96 1.07 19.01
CA PRO A 127 10.62 1.62 20.20
C PRO A 127 12.04 2.05 19.91
N SER A 128 12.42 3.23 20.39
CA SER A 128 13.82 3.67 20.33
C SER A 128 14.68 2.78 21.21
N LEU A 129 15.95 2.59 20.84
CA LEU A 129 16.89 1.80 21.64
C LEU A 129 17.16 2.44 23.02
N ALA A 130 16.99 3.78 23.11
CA ALA A 130 17.27 4.52 24.33
C ALA A 130 16.12 4.46 25.36
N THR A 131 14.87 4.51 24.93
CA THR A 131 13.72 4.65 25.84
C THR A 131 12.89 3.38 25.96
N GLY A 132 12.88 2.51 24.95
CA GLY A 132 12.06 1.32 24.91
C GLY A 132 10.53 1.58 24.87
N VAL A 133 10.10 2.84 24.81
CA VAL A 133 8.68 3.20 24.79
C VAL A 133 8.04 2.70 23.52
N VAL A 134 6.94 1.94 23.64
CA VAL A 134 6.16 1.41 22.49
C VAL A 134 5.26 2.53 21.95
N PRO A 135 5.43 2.94 20.66
CA PRO A 135 4.70 4.10 20.12
C PRO A 135 3.20 3.85 19.93
N PHE A 136 2.82 2.61 19.63
CA PHE A 136 1.43 2.20 19.43
C PHE A 136 1.11 1.01 20.37
N PRO A 137 0.88 1.27 21.67
CA PRO A 137 0.66 0.19 22.64
C PRO A 137 -0.63 -0.56 22.31
N GLY A 138 -0.54 -1.88 22.33
CA GLY A 138 -1.67 -2.77 21.98
C GLY A 138 -1.82 -3.07 20.48
N HIS A 139 -1.12 -2.33 19.60
CA HIS A 139 -1.18 -2.53 18.15
C HIS A 139 0.11 -3.18 17.64
N PRO A 140 0.04 -4.38 17.05
CA PRO A 140 1.23 -5.04 16.50
C PRO A 140 1.85 -4.24 15.34
N VAL A 141 3.18 -4.13 15.33
CA VAL A 141 3.93 -3.56 14.21
C VAL A 141 4.71 -4.68 13.54
N TYR A 142 4.31 -5.04 12.33
CA TYR A 142 4.94 -6.11 11.55
C TYR A 142 6.07 -5.52 10.71
N VAL A 143 7.28 -6.02 10.97
CA VAL A 143 8.52 -5.60 10.30
C VAL A 143 8.84 -6.63 9.23
N LEU A 144 8.66 -6.28 7.97
CA LEU A 144 8.74 -7.24 6.87
C LEU A 144 10.15 -7.80 6.65
N GLU A 145 11.18 -6.97 6.74
CA GLU A 145 12.58 -7.44 6.62
C GLU A 145 13.03 -8.38 7.76
N SER A 146 12.19 -8.60 8.78
CA SER A 146 12.46 -9.68 9.75
C SER A 146 12.29 -11.08 9.15
N GLY A 147 11.74 -11.20 7.96
CA GLY A 147 11.54 -12.44 7.22
C GLY A 147 10.39 -13.33 7.71
N LYS A 148 9.68 -12.94 8.77
CA LYS A 148 8.63 -13.76 9.40
C LYS A 148 7.26 -13.70 8.71
N PHE A 149 7.09 -12.74 7.81
CA PHE A 149 5.79 -12.40 7.21
C PHE A 149 5.72 -12.73 5.72
N TYR A 150 6.70 -13.47 5.23
CA TYR A 150 6.76 -13.97 3.86
C TYR A 150 6.49 -15.47 3.84
N ASP A 151 5.59 -15.90 2.94
CA ASP A 151 5.32 -17.30 2.68
C ASP A 151 5.95 -17.67 1.33
N PRO A 152 6.73 -18.77 1.24
CA PRO A 152 7.36 -19.22 -0.01
C PRO A 152 6.38 -19.48 -1.17
N ALA A 153 5.10 -19.70 -0.90
CA ALA A 153 4.08 -19.89 -1.92
C ALA A 153 3.61 -18.58 -2.57
N TRP A 154 3.86 -17.43 -1.93
CA TRP A 154 3.41 -16.11 -2.37
C TRP A 154 4.56 -15.24 -2.82
N PHE A 155 4.88 -15.27 -4.09
CA PHE A 155 5.98 -14.50 -4.65
C PHE A 155 5.67 -13.97 -6.04
N TYR A 156 6.33 -12.88 -6.39
CA TYR A 156 6.44 -12.37 -7.74
C TYR A 156 7.75 -12.87 -8.34
N ASP A 157 7.66 -13.63 -9.44
CA ASP A 157 8.84 -14.08 -10.19
C ASP A 157 9.16 -13.08 -11.30
N SER A 158 10.42 -12.69 -11.40
CA SER A 158 10.89 -11.73 -12.38
C SER A 158 12.19 -12.24 -13.03
N PRO A 159 12.37 -12.05 -14.35
CA PRO A 159 13.60 -12.40 -15.02
C PRO A 159 14.82 -11.59 -14.57
N LEU A 160 14.61 -10.51 -13.79
CA LEU A 160 15.71 -9.73 -13.25
C LEU A 160 16.52 -10.56 -12.24
N PRO A 161 17.86 -10.56 -12.38
CA PRO A 161 18.73 -11.21 -11.44
C PRO A 161 18.64 -10.55 -10.05
N SER A 162 19.07 -11.26 -9.02
CA SER A 162 19.30 -10.71 -7.71
C SER A 162 20.21 -9.48 -7.77
N ARG A 163 20.00 -8.53 -6.85
CA ARG A 163 20.94 -7.39 -6.72
C ARG A 163 22.38 -7.83 -6.43
N PHE A 164 22.56 -9.05 -5.98
CA PHE A 164 23.85 -9.65 -5.67
C PHE A 164 24.41 -10.51 -6.81
N ASP A 165 23.76 -10.50 -7.99
CA ASP A 165 24.27 -11.20 -9.15
C ASP A 165 25.66 -10.66 -9.51
N PRO A 166 26.69 -11.54 -9.60
CA PRO A 166 28.04 -11.14 -9.96
C PRO A 166 28.16 -10.47 -11.32
N VAL A 167 27.26 -10.74 -12.25
CA VAL A 167 27.22 -10.06 -13.57
C VAL A 167 26.84 -8.58 -13.46
N THR A 168 26.08 -8.22 -12.43
CA THR A 168 25.62 -6.86 -12.19
C THR A 168 26.34 -6.16 -11.04
N ASN A 169 27.06 -6.91 -10.21
CA ASN A 169 27.85 -6.38 -9.11
C ASN A 169 29.33 -6.28 -9.50
N ASP A 170 29.93 -5.19 -9.09
CA ASP A 170 31.34 -4.88 -9.31
C ASP A 170 32.24 -6.09 -9.01
N ARG A 171 33.21 -6.33 -9.87
CA ARG A 171 34.30 -7.34 -9.68
C ARG A 171 34.96 -7.28 -8.30
N ALA A 172 34.83 -6.13 -7.61
CA ALA A 172 35.32 -5.95 -6.24
C ALA A 172 34.60 -6.81 -5.20
N VAL A 173 33.31 -7.08 -5.38
CA VAL A 173 32.53 -7.95 -4.46
C VAL A 173 32.89 -9.41 -4.70
N GLU A 174 33.12 -9.79 -5.96
CA GLU A 174 33.54 -11.13 -6.36
C GLU A 174 34.94 -11.47 -5.82
N ALA A 175 35.85 -10.52 -5.86
CA ALA A 175 37.18 -10.65 -5.27
C ALA A 175 37.15 -10.75 -3.74
N ALA A 176 36.26 -9.98 -3.08
CA ALA A 176 36.06 -10.01 -1.63
C ALA A 176 35.42 -11.32 -1.14
N ALA A 177 34.61 -11.96 -1.96
CA ALA A 177 33.95 -13.25 -1.66
C ALA A 177 34.84 -14.50 -1.92
N GLY A 178 36.12 -14.30 -2.24
CA GLY A 178 37.07 -15.39 -2.46
C GLY A 178 36.84 -16.19 -3.74
N GLY A 179 36.30 -15.57 -4.79
CA GLY A 179 36.17 -16.15 -6.12
C GLY A 179 35.14 -17.29 -6.23
N LYS A 180 34.26 -17.48 -5.24
CA LYS A 180 33.11 -18.37 -5.39
C LYS A 180 32.08 -17.66 -6.25
N SER A 181 31.91 -18.13 -7.48
CA SER A 181 30.77 -17.77 -8.33
C SER A 181 29.49 -18.03 -7.54
N THR A 182 28.83 -16.97 -7.11
CA THR A 182 27.47 -17.04 -6.58
C THR A 182 26.57 -17.18 -7.81
N THR A 183 26.34 -18.41 -8.25
CA THR A 183 25.27 -18.70 -9.20
C THR A 183 23.98 -18.15 -8.63
N THR A 184 23.33 -17.25 -9.39
CA THR A 184 22.00 -16.73 -9.05
C THR A 184 21.08 -17.91 -8.84
N THR A 185 20.57 -18.10 -7.65
CA THR A 185 19.62 -19.18 -7.37
C THR A 185 18.25 -18.81 -7.91
N GLU A 186 17.40 -19.80 -8.14
CA GLU A 186 16.02 -19.55 -8.54
C GLU A 186 15.29 -18.64 -7.51
N GLU A 187 15.61 -18.80 -6.23
CA GLU A 187 15.07 -17.97 -5.15
C GLU A 187 15.47 -16.49 -5.24
N ASP A 188 16.65 -16.20 -5.77
CA ASP A 188 17.13 -14.82 -5.96
C ASP A 188 16.25 -14.02 -6.95
N ARG A 189 15.50 -14.70 -7.80
CA ARG A 189 14.57 -14.11 -8.76
C ARG A 189 13.19 -13.83 -8.16
N LYS A 190 12.90 -14.37 -6.99
CA LYS A 190 11.60 -14.23 -6.32
C LYS A 190 11.59 -13.02 -5.41
N SER A 191 10.47 -12.31 -5.43
CA SER A 191 10.13 -11.28 -4.44
C SER A 191 8.90 -11.76 -3.69
N PHE A 192 9.11 -12.19 -2.44
CA PHE A 192 8.03 -12.72 -1.61
C PHE A 192 7.13 -11.59 -1.14
N LEU A 193 5.82 -11.78 -1.22
CA LEU A 193 4.82 -10.82 -0.81
C LEU A 193 4.51 -10.95 0.69
N ALA A 194 4.27 -9.83 1.34
CA ALA A 194 3.89 -9.80 2.75
C ALA A 194 2.45 -10.27 2.93
N THR A 195 2.30 -11.50 3.42
CA THR A 195 1.00 -12.18 3.54
C THR A 195 0.01 -11.58 4.55
N PRO A 196 0.42 -10.89 5.65
CA PRO A 196 -0.53 -10.40 6.64
C PRO A 196 -1.62 -9.49 6.08
N LEU A 197 -1.32 -8.66 5.07
CA LEU A 197 -2.28 -7.72 4.51
C LEU A 197 -3.42 -8.42 3.77
N PHE A 198 -3.14 -9.46 3.02
CA PHE A 198 -4.16 -10.12 2.17
C PHE A 198 -4.63 -11.47 2.69
N LEU A 199 -3.83 -12.19 3.50
CA LEU A 199 -4.25 -13.45 4.10
C LEU A 199 -4.90 -13.29 5.47
N ASP A 200 -4.39 -12.38 6.32
CA ASP A 200 -4.80 -12.29 7.71
C ASP A 200 -5.83 -11.20 8.01
N ALA A 201 -5.95 -10.18 7.15
CA ALA A 201 -6.87 -9.06 7.34
C ALA A 201 -8.17 -9.22 6.53
N ASP A 202 -9.27 -8.67 7.03
CA ASP A 202 -10.52 -8.53 6.25
C ASP A 202 -10.31 -7.52 5.12
N PHE A 203 -9.61 -6.44 5.44
CA PHE A 203 -9.13 -5.47 4.48
C PHE A 203 -7.89 -4.74 5.02
N TRP A 204 -7.23 -3.97 4.17
CA TRP A 204 -6.11 -3.14 4.56
C TRP A 204 -6.15 -1.76 3.91
N ILE A 205 -5.53 -0.80 4.57
CA ILE A 205 -5.44 0.59 4.15
C ILE A 205 -3.98 0.93 3.87
N ASN A 206 -3.72 1.45 2.69
CA ASN A 206 -2.41 1.91 2.27
C ASN A 206 -2.21 3.38 2.66
N LEU A 207 -1.08 3.68 3.31
CA LEU A 207 -0.75 5.02 3.83
C LEU A 207 0.54 5.54 3.18
N PRO A 208 0.53 5.82 1.88
CA PRO A 208 1.71 6.29 1.16
C PRO A 208 2.13 7.69 1.61
N VAL A 209 3.42 7.98 1.40
CA VAL A 209 3.97 9.33 1.40
C VAL A 209 4.66 9.54 0.05
N TYR A 210 4.49 10.72 -0.52
CA TYR A 210 4.88 10.97 -1.89
C TYR A 210 6.26 11.59 -2.02
N THR A 211 7.08 11.00 -2.89
CA THR A 211 8.33 11.56 -3.37
C THR A 211 8.46 11.31 -4.88
N ASP A 212 9.34 12.06 -5.54
CA ASP A 212 9.85 11.59 -6.83
C ASP A 212 10.67 10.30 -6.66
N HIS A 213 10.89 9.60 -7.76
CA HIS A 213 11.70 8.38 -7.77
C HIS A 213 12.50 8.26 -9.08
N PRO A 214 13.83 8.04 -9.02
CA PRO A 214 14.69 8.11 -10.21
C PRO A 214 14.43 7.02 -11.25
N VAL A 215 13.72 5.94 -10.89
CA VAL A 215 13.43 4.80 -11.77
C VAL A 215 11.95 4.68 -12.11
N LEU A 216 11.08 5.17 -11.23
CA LEU A 216 9.62 4.98 -11.33
C LEU A 216 8.86 6.31 -11.53
N GLY A 217 9.59 7.44 -11.60
CA GLY A 217 9.03 8.77 -11.65
C GLY A 217 8.44 9.21 -10.30
N ILE A 218 7.63 8.38 -9.69
CA ILE A 218 6.99 8.65 -8.40
C ILE A 218 7.10 7.44 -7.46
N ASN A 219 7.31 7.72 -6.18
CA ASN A 219 7.09 6.80 -5.07
C ASN A 219 5.78 7.22 -4.38
N GLY A 220 4.78 6.38 -4.44
CA GLY A 220 3.43 6.70 -3.99
C GLY A 220 2.65 5.47 -3.56
N ALA A 221 1.35 5.47 -3.85
CA ALA A 221 0.44 4.41 -3.42
C ALA A 221 0.79 3.05 -4.03
N LEU A 222 1.06 2.99 -5.33
CA LEU A 222 1.45 1.74 -6.00
C LEU A 222 2.73 1.17 -5.42
N VAL A 223 3.77 2.00 -5.28
CA VAL A 223 5.09 1.54 -4.83
C VAL A 223 5.05 1.11 -3.36
N ASN A 224 4.30 1.82 -2.50
CA ASN A 224 4.13 1.44 -1.10
C ASN A 224 3.41 0.09 -0.93
N ALA A 225 2.43 -0.18 -1.77
CA ALA A 225 1.67 -1.43 -1.76
C ALA A 225 2.44 -2.62 -2.33
N THR A 226 3.45 -2.39 -3.17
CA THR A 226 4.18 -3.42 -3.93
C THR A 226 5.63 -3.54 -3.49
N LEU A 227 6.54 -2.69 -4.00
CA LEU A 227 7.97 -2.83 -3.73
C LEU A 227 8.32 -2.65 -2.25
N TRP A 228 7.64 -1.74 -1.53
CA TRP A 228 7.81 -1.58 -0.08
C TRP A 228 7.00 -2.59 0.76
N ASN A 229 6.36 -3.55 0.09
CA ASN A 229 5.59 -4.63 0.70
C ASN A 229 6.11 -6.03 0.33
N ALA A 230 7.21 -6.11 -0.37
CA ALA A 230 7.81 -7.36 -0.81
C ALA A 230 9.29 -7.44 -0.50
N SER A 231 9.82 -8.67 -0.49
CA SER A 231 11.24 -8.92 -0.30
C SER A 231 12.04 -8.69 -1.60
N ASN A 232 13.36 -8.54 -1.47
CA ASN A 232 14.31 -8.54 -2.59
C ASN A 232 13.95 -7.54 -3.72
N THR A 233 13.42 -6.37 -3.38
CA THR A 233 12.89 -5.41 -4.36
C THR A 233 13.92 -4.40 -4.85
N PHE A 234 15.05 -4.22 -4.15
CA PHE A 234 16.12 -3.31 -4.59
C PHE A 234 16.74 -3.67 -5.94
N ARG A 235 16.60 -4.92 -6.39
CA ARG A 235 17.01 -5.36 -7.73
C ARG A 235 16.28 -4.60 -8.84
N PHE A 236 15.04 -4.21 -8.63
CA PHE A 236 14.24 -3.47 -9.60
C PHE A 236 14.74 -2.04 -9.80
N PHE A 237 15.31 -1.41 -8.78
CA PHE A 237 15.80 -0.04 -8.87
C PHE A 237 17.03 0.14 -9.77
N LYS A 238 17.61 -0.96 -10.26
CA LYS A 238 18.66 -0.96 -11.28
C LYS A 238 18.13 -1.10 -12.71
N SER A 239 16.84 -1.28 -12.89
CA SER A 239 16.24 -1.52 -14.20
C SER A 239 15.01 -0.65 -14.46
N PRO A 240 15.21 0.55 -15.03
CA PRO A 240 14.09 1.43 -15.38
C PRO A 240 13.15 0.83 -16.44
N ALA A 241 13.59 -0.18 -17.17
CA ALA A 241 12.76 -0.85 -18.16
C ALA A 241 11.76 -1.85 -17.54
N THR A 242 12.13 -2.52 -16.45
CA THR A 242 11.33 -3.60 -15.86
C THR A 242 10.66 -3.24 -14.54
N ALA A 243 11.22 -2.30 -13.77
CA ALA A 243 10.64 -1.89 -12.49
C ALA A 243 9.20 -1.37 -12.61
N PRO A 244 8.85 -0.53 -13.60
CA PRO A 244 7.48 -0.07 -13.80
C PRO A 244 6.49 -1.21 -14.04
N ALA A 245 6.87 -2.20 -14.87
CA ALA A 245 6.03 -3.37 -15.11
C ALA A 245 5.87 -4.23 -13.85
N ALA A 246 6.96 -4.46 -13.10
CA ALA A 246 6.91 -5.22 -11.86
C ALA A 246 5.97 -4.59 -10.82
N VAL A 247 5.97 -3.26 -10.67
CA VAL A 247 5.04 -2.54 -9.80
C VAL A 247 3.60 -2.78 -10.23
N ALA A 248 3.30 -2.61 -11.52
CA ALA A 248 1.97 -2.77 -12.07
C ALA A 248 1.46 -4.22 -11.94
N GLU A 249 2.31 -5.20 -12.27
CA GLU A 249 1.97 -6.62 -12.17
C GLU A 249 1.76 -7.08 -10.72
N MET A 250 2.61 -6.64 -9.76
CA MET A 250 2.39 -6.91 -8.34
C MET A 250 1.09 -6.27 -7.84
N ALA A 251 0.80 -5.02 -8.24
CA ALA A 251 -0.43 -4.35 -7.85
C ALA A 251 -1.68 -5.01 -8.44
N ALA A 252 -1.56 -5.71 -9.56
CA ALA A 252 -2.65 -6.41 -10.22
C ALA A 252 -2.93 -7.81 -9.64
N ILE A 253 -2.10 -8.31 -8.70
CA ILE A 253 -2.34 -9.63 -8.06
C ILE A 253 -3.71 -9.62 -7.37
N PRO A 254 -4.62 -10.54 -7.75
CA PRO A 254 -6.01 -10.50 -7.27
C PRO A 254 -6.11 -10.53 -5.75
N GLU A 255 -5.36 -11.40 -5.08
CA GLU A 255 -5.40 -11.58 -3.64
C GLU A 255 -4.93 -10.33 -2.88
N LEU A 256 -3.93 -9.62 -3.41
CA LEU A 256 -3.47 -8.35 -2.84
C LEU A 256 -4.56 -7.28 -2.99
N ARG A 257 -5.24 -7.25 -4.13
CA ARG A 257 -6.29 -6.27 -4.45
C ARG A 257 -7.59 -6.48 -3.69
N GLU A 258 -8.00 -7.73 -3.50
CA GLU A 258 -9.27 -8.04 -2.83
C GLU A 258 -9.38 -7.42 -1.43
N GLY A 259 -8.27 -7.37 -0.70
CA GLY A 259 -8.22 -6.74 0.61
C GLY A 259 -7.82 -5.26 0.59
N TRP A 260 -7.34 -4.71 -0.53
CA TRP A 260 -6.87 -3.33 -0.62
C TRP A 260 -8.03 -2.34 -0.71
N ALA A 261 -8.54 -1.90 0.43
CA ALA A 261 -9.75 -1.11 0.49
C ALA A 261 -9.54 0.37 0.13
N LEU A 262 -8.48 0.98 0.69
CA LEU A 262 -8.27 2.43 0.60
C LEU A 262 -6.79 2.79 0.49
N ASN A 263 -6.54 3.93 -0.14
CA ASN A 263 -5.28 4.67 -0.08
C ASN A 263 -5.56 6.00 0.61
N ILE A 264 -4.82 6.33 1.66
CA ILE A 264 -5.00 7.58 2.40
C ILE A 264 -3.64 8.25 2.57
N THR A 265 -3.53 9.48 2.13
CA THR A 265 -2.30 10.26 2.24
C THR A 265 -2.56 11.65 2.79
N SER A 266 -1.70 12.08 3.71
CA SER A 266 -1.66 13.46 4.16
C SER A 266 -0.63 14.22 3.33
N LEU A 267 -1.01 15.39 2.84
CA LEU A 267 -0.10 16.31 2.18
C LEU A 267 0.64 17.22 3.17
N GLN A 268 0.69 16.82 4.46
CA GLN A 268 1.50 17.52 5.48
C GLN A 268 2.94 17.71 5.02
N LEU A 269 3.48 16.73 4.30
CA LEU A 269 4.78 16.85 3.66
C LEU A 269 4.89 15.86 2.50
N TYR A 270 5.31 16.36 1.34
CA TYR A 270 5.73 15.54 0.20
C TYR A 270 6.95 16.17 -0.47
N GLN A 271 7.74 15.37 -1.17
CA GLN A 271 9.04 15.79 -1.71
C GLN A 271 9.06 15.67 -3.23
N PHE A 272 9.51 16.70 -3.93
CA PHE A 272 9.46 16.76 -5.39
C PHE A 272 10.81 16.54 -6.09
N ILE A 273 11.93 16.47 -5.35
CA ILE A 273 13.29 16.19 -5.87
C ILE A 273 14.10 15.40 -4.86
N GLY A 274 14.88 14.41 -5.34
CA GLY A 274 15.88 13.67 -4.59
C GLY A 274 15.33 12.45 -3.85
N GLY A 275 14.11 12.04 -4.15
CA GLY A 275 13.52 10.81 -3.57
C GLY A 275 14.24 9.53 -4.02
N PRO A 276 13.90 8.42 -3.36
CA PRO A 276 12.93 8.28 -2.28
C PRO A 276 13.45 8.72 -0.90
N TYR A 277 14.71 9.11 -0.75
CA TYR A 277 15.29 9.52 0.54
C TYR A 277 14.94 10.97 0.87
N PHE A 278 14.72 11.24 2.17
CA PHE A 278 14.31 12.56 2.63
C PHE A 278 15.36 13.64 2.35
N ASN A 279 14.90 14.75 1.75
CA ASN A 279 15.67 15.98 1.55
C ASN A 279 14.76 17.19 1.82
N SER A 280 14.98 17.86 2.94
CA SER A 280 14.14 18.96 3.41
C SER A 280 14.12 20.19 2.51
N LEU A 281 15.10 20.33 1.60
CA LEU A 281 15.17 21.48 0.67
C LEU A 281 14.12 21.42 -0.43
N TYR A 282 13.58 20.23 -0.72
CA TYR A 282 12.70 20.02 -1.86
C TYR A 282 11.37 19.44 -1.44
N THR A 283 10.82 19.96 -0.36
CA THR A 283 9.54 19.55 0.19
C THR A 283 8.46 20.61 0.05
N VAL A 284 7.22 20.16 -0.02
CA VAL A 284 6.01 21.00 0.00
C VAL A 284 5.08 20.48 1.09
N SER A 285 4.34 21.41 1.70
CA SER A 285 3.27 21.11 2.66
C SER A 285 1.96 21.74 2.17
N GLU A 286 0.89 20.96 2.15
CA GLU A 286 -0.46 21.42 1.86
C GLU A 286 -1.44 20.87 2.91
N PRO A 287 -2.41 21.65 3.37
CA PRO A 287 -3.31 21.23 4.45
C PRO A 287 -4.44 20.34 3.94
N HIS A 288 -4.09 19.22 3.30
CA HIS A 288 -5.07 18.29 2.72
C HIS A 288 -4.81 16.85 3.15
N LEU A 289 -5.92 16.15 3.43
CA LEU A 289 -5.97 14.70 3.57
C LEU A 289 -6.74 14.15 2.39
N LEU A 290 -6.11 13.27 1.62
CA LEU A 290 -6.68 12.66 0.44
C LEU A 290 -6.93 11.17 0.67
N MET A 291 -8.05 10.67 0.13
CA MET A 291 -8.42 9.27 0.19
C MET A 291 -8.98 8.82 -1.17
N SER A 292 -8.62 7.61 -1.60
CA SER A 292 -9.14 7.00 -2.83
C SER A 292 -9.15 5.48 -2.74
N THR A 293 -10.07 4.82 -3.43
CA THR A 293 -10.00 3.38 -3.72
C THR A 293 -9.06 3.07 -4.88
N ASP A 294 -8.73 4.07 -5.68
CA ASP A 294 -7.89 3.97 -6.87
C ASP A 294 -6.46 4.46 -6.57
N PRO A 295 -5.47 3.55 -6.44
CA PRO A 295 -4.09 3.94 -6.19
C PRO A 295 -3.44 4.66 -7.37
N VAL A 296 -3.88 4.34 -8.60
CA VAL A 296 -3.29 4.88 -9.83
C VAL A 296 -3.68 6.33 -10.01
N ILE A 297 -4.97 6.66 -9.82
CA ILE A 297 -5.45 8.04 -9.94
C ILE A 297 -4.82 8.95 -8.87
N LEU A 298 -4.63 8.42 -7.65
CA LEU A 298 -3.99 9.16 -6.58
C LEU A 298 -2.51 9.45 -6.90
N ASP A 299 -1.79 8.46 -7.44
CA ASP A 299 -0.40 8.62 -7.90
C ASP A 299 -0.32 9.59 -9.09
N ALA A 300 -1.26 9.51 -10.05
CA ALA A 300 -1.32 10.43 -11.21
C ALA A 300 -1.58 11.88 -10.78
N LEU A 301 -2.48 12.12 -9.83
CA LEU A 301 -2.68 13.43 -9.22
C LEU A 301 -1.37 13.95 -8.61
N MET A 302 -0.68 13.11 -7.88
CA MET A 302 0.55 13.51 -7.18
C MET A 302 1.72 13.77 -8.13
N VAL A 303 1.82 13.06 -9.27
CA VAL A 303 2.77 13.45 -10.35
C VAL A 303 2.52 14.89 -10.80
N GLY A 304 1.26 15.29 -10.97
CA GLY A 304 0.89 16.67 -11.28
C GLY A 304 1.39 17.67 -10.23
N LYS A 305 1.14 17.37 -8.94
CA LYS A 305 1.59 18.23 -7.82
C LYS A 305 3.12 18.33 -7.72
N LEU A 306 3.83 17.21 -7.89
CA LEU A 306 5.29 17.21 -7.93
C LEU A 306 5.80 18.08 -9.10
N ASN A 307 5.19 17.98 -10.27
CA ASN A 307 5.55 18.76 -11.46
C ASN A 307 5.27 20.25 -11.30
N GLU A 308 4.20 20.63 -10.60
CA GLU A 308 3.96 22.05 -10.25
C GLU A 308 5.09 22.61 -9.36
N ALA A 309 5.54 21.85 -8.34
CA ALA A 309 6.63 22.26 -7.48
C ALA A 309 7.96 22.31 -8.25
N ARG A 310 8.25 21.32 -9.10
CA ARG A 310 9.42 21.27 -9.98
C ARG A 310 9.46 22.49 -10.90
N LYS A 311 8.36 22.81 -11.57
CA LYS A 311 8.25 23.97 -12.45
C LYS A 311 8.53 25.29 -11.73
N LYS A 312 7.99 25.46 -10.51
CA LYS A 312 8.22 26.68 -9.68
C LYS A 312 9.68 26.87 -9.31
N THR A 313 10.44 25.78 -9.22
CA THR A 313 11.85 25.77 -8.79
C THR A 313 12.84 25.56 -9.95
N GLY A 314 12.35 25.46 -11.20
CA GLY A 314 13.19 25.36 -12.40
C GLY A 314 13.74 23.97 -12.68
N PHE A 315 13.12 22.91 -12.14
CA PHE A 315 13.48 21.53 -12.45
C PHE A 315 12.63 20.97 -13.59
N GLU A 316 13.21 20.01 -14.32
CA GLU A 316 12.50 19.28 -15.36
C GLU A 316 11.32 18.47 -14.79
N PRO A 317 10.19 18.40 -15.51
CA PRO A 317 9.05 17.64 -15.05
C PRO A 317 9.32 16.13 -15.08
N ILE A 318 8.61 15.39 -14.23
CA ILE A 318 8.45 13.94 -14.37
C ILE A 318 7.58 13.73 -15.61
N THR A 319 8.10 13.01 -16.59
CA THR A 319 7.41 12.72 -17.85
C THR A 319 6.49 11.50 -17.71
N GLU A 320 5.63 11.28 -18.70
CA GLU A 320 4.84 10.04 -18.81
C GLU A 320 5.75 8.81 -18.89
N ASP A 321 6.88 8.93 -19.61
CA ASP A 321 7.88 7.87 -19.68
C ASP A 321 8.52 7.54 -18.34
N ASP A 322 8.77 8.54 -17.50
CA ASP A 322 9.31 8.34 -16.16
C ASP A 322 8.31 7.62 -15.26
N SER A 323 7.02 7.95 -15.40
CA SER A 323 5.91 7.42 -14.58
C SER A 323 5.07 6.33 -15.29
N ARG A 324 5.63 5.67 -16.30
CA ARG A 324 4.93 4.65 -17.13
C ARG A 324 4.30 3.50 -16.34
N MET A 325 4.69 3.29 -15.07
CA MET A 325 4.05 2.31 -14.22
C MET A 325 2.55 2.60 -14.02
N LEU A 326 2.13 3.88 -14.11
CA LEU A 326 0.73 4.28 -13.98
C LEU A 326 -0.09 3.74 -15.15
N ASP A 327 0.43 3.87 -16.38
CA ASP A 327 -0.22 3.35 -17.58
C ASP A 327 -0.26 1.82 -17.59
N TYR A 328 0.82 1.15 -17.15
CA TYR A 328 0.83 -0.30 -17.03
C TYR A 328 -0.18 -0.78 -15.99
N ALA A 329 -0.27 -0.11 -14.84
CA ALA A 329 -1.25 -0.43 -13.81
C ALA A 329 -2.69 -0.20 -14.31
N ALA A 330 -2.92 0.87 -15.06
CA ALA A 330 -4.22 1.14 -15.68
C ALA A 330 -4.61 0.08 -16.72
N GLN A 331 -3.67 -0.34 -17.58
CA GLN A 331 -3.88 -1.42 -18.56
C GLN A 331 -4.20 -2.76 -17.88
N LEU A 332 -3.66 -3.02 -16.70
CA LEU A 332 -3.97 -4.21 -15.89
C LEU A 332 -5.24 -4.05 -15.04
N GLY A 333 -5.96 -2.95 -15.18
CA GLY A 333 -7.21 -2.68 -14.47
C GLY A 333 -7.04 -2.41 -12.98
N VAL A 334 -5.86 -1.92 -12.55
CA VAL A 334 -5.62 -1.55 -11.14
C VAL A 334 -6.30 -0.23 -10.78
N GLY A 335 -6.41 0.68 -11.75
CA GLY A 335 -7.03 1.99 -11.59
C GLY A 335 -6.98 2.81 -12.87
N SER A 336 -7.12 4.13 -12.79
CA SER A 336 -7.09 5.06 -13.91
C SER A 336 -5.85 5.96 -13.86
N SER A 337 -5.06 6.01 -14.94
CA SER A 337 -3.93 6.95 -15.07
C SER A 337 -4.34 8.36 -15.55
N ASP A 338 -5.60 8.54 -15.94
CA ASP A 338 -6.07 9.81 -16.50
C ASP A 338 -6.49 10.81 -15.41
N ALA A 339 -5.52 11.60 -14.95
CA ALA A 339 -5.75 12.65 -13.94
C ALA A 339 -6.77 13.72 -14.35
N LYS A 340 -7.18 13.80 -15.62
CA LYS A 340 -8.21 14.74 -16.08
C LYS A 340 -9.62 14.28 -15.71
N HIS A 341 -9.79 13.00 -15.43
CA HIS A 341 -11.05 12.39 -15.05
C HIS A 341 -11.18 12.14 -13.54
N ILE A 342 -10.42 12.88 -12.72
CA ILE A 342 -10.58 12.84 -11.26
C ILE A 342 -11.96 13.38 -10.90
N HIS A 343 -12.73 12.58 -10.19
CA HIS A 343 -13.97 13.01 -9.57
C HIS A 343 -13.68 13.40 -8.11
N TRP A 344 -13.68 14.71 -7.86
CA TRP A 344 -13.44 15.26 -6.53
C TRP A 344 -14.67 15.19 -5.64
N ILE A 345 -14.51 14.67 -4.44
CA ILE A 345 -15.51 14.63 -3.39
C ILE A 345 -14.95 15.43 -2.21
N HIS A 346 -15.33 16.70 -2.14
CA HIS A 346 -14.92 17.56 -1.01
C HIS A 346 -15.79 17.24 0.20
N VAL A 347 -15.14 16.76 1.26
CA VAL A 347 -15.79 16.41 2.52
C VAL A 347 -15.58 17.56 3.49
N ASP A 348 -16.35 18.62 3.33
CA ASP A 348 -16.36 19.76 4.24
C ASP A 348 -17.17 19.37 5.47
N GLY A 349 -16.49 19.09 6.55
CA GLY A 349 -17.17 19.03 7.84
C GLY A 349 -17.79 20.38 8.13
N ALA A 350 -19.07 20.40 8.43
CA ALA A 350 -19.64 21.58 9.08
C ALA A 350 -18.79 21.87 10.31
N THR A 351 -18.10 22.99 10.31
CA THR A 351 -17.36 23.48 11.50
C THR A 351 -18.34 23.46 12.67
N PRO A 352 -18.00 22.83 13.80
CA PRO A 352 -18.88 22.78 14.95
C PRO A 352 -19.18 24.17 15.52
#